data_3279d561de7f9b5d3d871b53f9047f34
#
_entry.id   3279d561de7f9b5d3d871b53f9047f34
#
_cell.length_a   1.000
_cell.length_b   1.000
_cell.length_c   1.000
_cell.angle_alpha   90.00
_cell.angle_beta   90.00
_cell.angle_gamma   90.00
#
_symmetry.space_group_name_H-M   'P 1'
#
loop_
_entity.id
_entity.type
_entity.pdbx_description
1 polymer ?
#
loop_
_entity_poly.entity_id
_entity_poly.type
_entity_poly.pdbx_seq_one_letter_code
_entity_poly.pdbx_strand_id
1 'polypeptide(L)'
;FENYLSKKHRDNASTGCPMVALSTEITRKNGEIQKIFTAYFSELIDKLSNRFFHRRRDPRQEAIANISMMVGALTLARAVSDKNLSDEILHSARSHIGINSNTK
;
A
#
# COMPACT_ATOMS: atom_id res chain seq x y z
N PHE A 1 -5.75 -4.51 -5.59
CA PHE A 1 -5.79 -3.73 -4.35
C PHE A 1 -6.54 -4.44 -3.23
N GLU A 2 -7.65 -5.08 -3.57
CA GLU A 2 -8.41 -5.76 -2.52
C GLU A 2 -7.65 -6.93 -1.92
N ASN A 3 -6.89 -7.65 -2.74
CA ASN A 3 -6.08 -8.73 -2.20
C ASN A 3 -5.01 -8.20 -1.26
N TYR A 4 -4.46 -7.05 -1.57
CA TYR A 4 -3.43 -6.45 -0.74
C TYR A 4 -3.97 -6.12 0.65
N LEU A 5 -5.22 -5.66 0.71
CA LEU A 5 -5.83 -5.25 1.97
C LEU A 5 -6.71 -6.33 2.58
N SER A 6 -6.48 -7.59 2.22
CA SER A 6 -7.27 -8.67 2.76
C SER A 6 -6.77 -9.09 4.13
N LYS A 7 -7.65 -9.76 4.88
CA LYS A 7 -7.26 -10.30 6.17
C LYS A 7 -6.18 -11.36 6.03
N LYS A 8 -6.23 -12.11 4.92
CA LYS A 8 -5.23 -13.14 4.67
C LYS A 8 -3.85 -12.53 4.50
N HIS A 9 -3.75 -11.44 3.73
CA HIS A 9 -2.47 -10.79 3.53
C HIS A 9 -1.93 -10.22 4.84
N ARG A 10 -2.82 -9.62 5.64
CA ARG A 10 -2.44 -9.10 6.94
C ARG A 10 -1.88 -10.19 7.83
N ASP A 11 -2.59 -11.34 7.88
CA ASP A 11 -2.24 -12.40 8.79
C ASP A 11 -1.02 -13.19 8.35
N ASN A 12 -0.65 -13.09 7.08
CA ASN A 12 0.48 -13.85 6.56
C ASN A 12 1.67 -12.94 6.36
N ALA A 13 2.21 -12.44 7.45
CA ALA A 13 3.27 -11.44 7.41
C ALA A 13 4.54 -11.94 6.71
N SER A 14 4.83 -13.23 6.79
CA SER A 14 6.06 -13.74 6.21
C SER A 14 6.04 -13.70 4.68
N THR A 15 4.85 -13.65 4.09
CA THR A 15 4.74 -13.55 2.65
C THR A 15 4.15 -12.22 2.23
N GLY A 16 4.15 -11.25 3.12
CA GLY A 16 3.56 -9.97 2.84
C GLY A 16 4.35 -9.14 1.86
N CYS A 17 3.79 -8.00 1.53
CA CYS A 17 4.38 -7.10 0.56
C CYS A 17 5.76 -6.62 1.00
N PRO A 18 6.78 -6.72 0.13
CA PRO A 18 8.10 -6.24 0.48
C PRO A 18 8.12 -4.77 0.85
N MET A 19 7.18 -4.00 0.32
CA MET A 19 7.13 -2.58 0.63
C MET A 19 6.88 -2.31 2.11
N VAL A 20 6.01 -3.10 2.73
CA VAL A 20 5.74 -2.91 4.15
C VAL A 20 7.00 -3.20 4.96
N ALA A 21 7.67 -4.29 4.65
CA ALA A 21 8.88 -4.67 5.37
C ALA A 21 9.96 -3.62 5.21
N LEU A 22 10.16 -3.15 3.97
CA LEU A 22 11.24 -2.21 3.72
C LEU A 22 10.94 -0.81 4.22
N SER A 23 9.68 -0.47 4.36
CA SER A 23 9.33 0.88 4.76
C SER A 23 9.39 1.11 6.26
N THR A 24 9.59 0.06 7.06
CA THR A 24 9.52 0.21 8.50
C THR A 24 10.86 0.41 9.18
N GLU A 25 11.85 -0.43 8.91
CA GLU A 25 13.09 -0.33 9.66
C GLU A 25 14.34 -0.22 8.84
N ILE A 26 14.42 -0.99 7.80
CA ILE A 26 15.67 -1.19 7.10
C ILE A 26 16.13 0.04 6.35
N THR A 27 15.21 0.77 5.79
CA THR A 27 15.55 1.90 4.93
C THR A 27 16.26 3.01 5.67
N ARG A 28 16.11 3.07 6.97
CA ARG A 28 16.75 4.14 7.71
C ARG A 28 18.23 3.92 7.94
N LYS A 29 18.65 2.66 7.87
CA LYS A 29 20.01 2.33 8.26
C LYS A 29 20.94 1.98 7.13
N ASN A 30 20.41 1.74 5.95
CA ASN A 30 21.24 1.26 4.86
C ASN A 30 20.91 1.99 3.58
N GLY A 31 21.84 2.81 3.11
CA GLY A 31 21.63 3.60 1.90
C GLY A 31 21.44 2.77 0.65
N GLU A 32 22.08 1.61 0.59
CA GLU A 32 21.92 0.74 -0.57
C GLU A 32 20.51 0.18 -0.64
N ILE A 33 20.00 -0.28 0.49
CA ILE A 33 18.64 -0.80 0.53
C ILE A 33 17.64 0.29 0.24
N GLN A 34 17.90 1.50 0.73
CA GLN A 34 17.04 2.62 0.46
C GLN A 34 16.97 2.92 -1.04
N LYS A 35 18.09 2.82 -1.73
CA LYS A 35 18.11 3.05 -3.17
C LYS A 35 17.33 1.98 -3.91
N ILE A 36 17.46 0.73 -3.50
CA ILE A 36 16.73 -0.37 -4.11
C ILE A 36 15.23 -0.16 -3.90
N PHE A 37 14.86 0.21 -2.70
CA PHE A 37 13.46 0.46 -2.39
C PHE A 37 12.91 1.61 -3.23
N THR A 38 13.69 2.68 -3.37
CA THR A 38 13.27 3.85 -4.15
C THR A 38 13.01 3.45 -5.60
N ALA A 39 13.90 2.66 -6.19
CA ALA A 39 13.74 2.23 -7.57
C ALA A 39 12.48 1.38 -7.73
N TYR A 40 12.27 0.46 -6.80
CA TYR A 40 11.09 -0.40 -6.82
C TYR A 40 9.81 0.42 -6.69
N PHE A 41 9.79 1.34 -5.75
CA PHE A 41 8.63 2.16 -5.49
C PHE A 41 8.32 3.07 -6.68
N SER A 42 9.35 3.67 -7.26
CA SER A 42 9.18 4.54 -8.42
C SER A 42 8.56 3.78 -9.59
N GLU A 43 9.05 2.56 -9.81
CA GLU A 43 8.52 1.74 -10.88
C GLU A 43 7.07 1.37 -10.63
N LEU A 44 6.74 1.07 -9.39
CA LEU A 44 5.37 0.73 -9.02
C LEU A 44 4.44 1.93 -9.24
N ILE A 45 4.89 3.12 -8.88
CA ILE A 45 4.11 4.33 -9.10
C ILE A 45 3.81 4.50 -10.58
N ASP A 46 4.83 4.33 -11.42
CA ASP A 46 4.64 4.49 -12.85
C ASP A 46 3.65 3.47 -13.41
N LYS A 47 3.78 2.23 -13.00
CA LYS A 47 2.88 1.19 -13.49
C LYS A 47 1.44 1.46 -13.07
N LEU A 48 1.22 1.82 -11.84
CA LEU A 48 -0.14 2.07 -11.35
C LEU A 48 -0.72 3.33 -11.95
N SER A 49 0.11 4.37 -12.13
CA SER A 49 -0.35 5.60 -12.75
C SER A 49 -0.90 5.32 -14.14
N ASN A 50 -0.13 4.56 -14.93
CA ASN A 50 -0.50 4.29 -16.30
C ASN A 50 -1.66 3.32 -16.41
N ARG A 51 -1.74 2.35 -15.50
CA ARG A 51 -2.74 1.30 -15.64
C ARG A 51 -4.09 1.67 -15.05
N PHE A 52 -4.09 2.29 -13.87
CA PHE A 52 -5.34 2.53 -13.15
C PHE A 52 -5.75 3.99 -13.04
N PHE A 53 -4.81 4.89 -13.15
CA PHE A 53 -5.12 6.29 -12.89
C PHE A 53 -4.82 7.22 -14.06
N HIS A 54 -4.58 6.66 -15.24
CA HIS A 54 -4.16 7.50 -16.37
C HIS A 54 -5.21 8.54 -16.77
N ARG A 55 -6.46 8.33 -16.38
CA ARG A 55 -7.50 9.29 -16.72
C ARG A 55 -7.73 10.35 -15.66
N ARG A 56 -7.01 10.23 -14.55
CA ARG A 56 -7.14 11.22 -13.49
C ARG A 56 -6.36 12.46 -13.85
N ARG A 57 -6.72 13.55 -13.19
CA ARG A 57 -6.04 14.80 -13.42
C ARG A 57 -4.54 14.71 -13.15
N ASP A 58 -4.19 14.03 -12.07
CA ASP A 58 -2.79 13.84 -11.71
C ASP A 58 -2.59 12.36 -11.38
N PRO A 59 -2.34 11.54 -12.41
CA PRO A 59 -2.23 10.10 -12.20
C PRO A 59 -1.14 9.71 -11.20
N ARG A 60 -0.03 10.41 -11.23
CA ARG A 60 1.07 10.07 -10.34
C ARG A 60 0.69 10.33 -8.88
N GLN A 61 0.05 11.45 -8.62
CA GLN A 61 -0.38 11.76 -7.26
C GLN A 61 -1.41 10.76 -6.77
N GLU A 62 -2.33 10.36 -7.64
CA GLU A 62 -3.33 9.36 -7.28
C GLU A 62 -2.67 8.03 -6.93
N ALA A 63 -1.69 7.62 -7.72
CA ALA A 63 -0.99 6.37 -7.46
C ALA A 63 -0.27 6.42 -6.12
N ILE A 64 0.45 7.49 -5.87
CA ILE A 64 1.19 7.64 -4.62
C ILE A 64 0.24 7.61 -3.43
N ALA A 65 -0.86 8.35 -3.51
CA ALA A 65 -1.82 8.40 -2.41
C ALA A 65 -2.43 7.03 -2.13
N ASN A 66 -2.80 6.31 -3.18
CA ASN A 66 -3.43 5.01 -3.00
C ASN A 66 -2.44 3.97 -2.48
N ILE A 67 -1.21 4.00 -2.95
CA ILE A 67 -0.19 3.10 -2.43
C ILE A 67 0.07 3.39 -0.96
N SER A 68 0.16 4.68 -0.62
CA SER A 68 0.40 5.07 0.77
C SER A 68 -0.74 4.58 1.67
N MET A 69 -1.97 4.69 1.20
CA MET A 69 -3.11 4.22 1.97
C MET A 69 -3.05 2.71 2.18
N MET A 70 -2.70 1.97 1.12
CA MET A 70 -2.62 0.52 1.24
C MET A 70 -1.53 0.08 2.21
N VAL A 71 -0.35 0.66 2.08
CA VAL A 71 0.76 0.31 2.96
C VAL A 71 0.44 0.69 4.40
N GLY A 72 -0.09 1.89 4.59
CA GLY A 72 -0.44 2.34 5.93
C GLY A 72 -1.49 1.48 6.58
N ALA A 73 -2.54 1.14 5.83
CA ALA A 73 -3.62 0.33 6.36
C ALA A 73 -3.14 -1.05 6.76
N LEU A 74 -2.31 -1.68 5.93
CA LEU A 74 -1.82 -3.01 6.25
C LEU A 74 -0.90 -2.97 7.47
N THR A 75 -0.05 -1.95 7.54
CA THR A 75 0.85 -1.78 8.68
C THR A 75 0.07 -1.60 9.97
N LEU A 76 -0.95 -0.73 9.93
CA LEU A 76 -1.77 -0.49 11.12
C LEU A 76 -2.58 -1.71 11.51
N ALA A 77 -3.12 -2.41 10.51
CA ALA A 77 -3.93 -3.59 10.80
C ALA A 77 -3.11 -4.69 11.47
N ARG A 78 -1.82 -4.76 11.13
CA ARG A 78 -0.93 -5.74 11.76
C ARG A 78 -0.47 -5.30 13.14
N ALA A 79 -0.47 -4.00 13.38
CA ALA A 79 0.06 -3.45 14.64
C ALA A 79 -0.93 -3.49 15.79
N VAL A 80 -2.22 -3.34 15.51
CA VAL A 80 -3.20 -3.30 16.59
C VAL A 80 -3.50 -4.70 17.11
N SER A 81 -3.82 -4.79 18.39
CA SER A 81 -4.11 -6.08 19.01
C SER A 81 -5.58 -6.46 18.93
N ASP A 82 -6.45 -5.50 18.63
CA ASP A 82 -7.89 -5.74 18.56
C ASP A 82 -8.25 -6.17 17.14
N LYS A 83 -8.72 -7.40 17.01
CA LYS A 83 -9.05 -7.94 15.71
C LYS A 83 -10.16 -7.18 15.01
N ASN A 84 -11.15 -6.72 15.76
CA ASN A 84 -12.25 -5.95 15.16
C ASN A 84 -11.74 -4.64 14.60
N LEU A 85 -10.87 -3.97 15.33
CA LEU A 85 -10.28 -2.73 14.84
C LEU A 85 -9.41 -2.99 13.62
N SER A 86 -8.64 -4.07 13.64
CA SER A 86 -7.81 -4.44 12.50
C SER A 86 -8.66 -4.64 11.25
N ASP A 87 -9.76 -5.35 11.38
CA ASP A 87 -10.67 -5.58 10.25
C ASP A 87 -11.29 -4.28 9.78
N GLU A 88 -11.62 -3.40 10.70
CA GLU A 88 -12.19 -2.11 10.37
C GLU A 88 -11.21 -1.24 9.59
N ILE A 89 -9.94 -1.29 9.96
CA ILE A 89 -8.90 -0.54 9.25
C ILE A 89 -8.82 -0.99 7.80
N LEU A 90 -8.79 -2.31 7.57
CA LEU A 90 -8.72 -2.83 6.21
C LEU A 90 -9.97 -2.47 5.41
N HIS A 91 -11.13 -2.56 6.04
CA HIS A 91 -12.38 -2.23 5.36
C HIS A 91 -12.42 -0.75 4.98
N SER A 92 -12.01 0.10 5.90
CA SER A 92 -12.03 1.54 5.65
C SER A 92 -11.14 1.91 4.48
N ALA A 93 -9.94 1.32 4.43
CA ALA A 93 -9.02 1.61 3.34
C ALA A 93 -9.57 1.12 2.01
N ARG A 94 -10.13 -0.10 1.99
CA ARG A 94 -10.70 -0.63 0.77
C ARG A 94 -11.83 0.25 0.24
N SER A 95 -12.59 0.81 1.15
CA SER A 95 -13.73 1.66 0.76
C SER A 95 -13.30 2.97 0.14
N HIS A 96 -12.10 3.42 0.42
CA HIS A 96 -11.62 4.71 -0.07
C HIS A 96 -10.60 4.65 -1.19
N ILE A 97 -10.18 3.45 -1.59
CA ILE A 97 -9.21 3.36 -2.67
C ILE A 97 -9.87 3.73 -3.99
N GLY A 98 -9.20 4.63 -4.69
CA GLY A 98 -9.79 5.27 -5.87
C GLY A 98 -10.20 4.32 -6.98
N ILE A 99 -9.48 3.24 -7.18
CA ILE A 99 -9.81 2.37 -8.29
C ILE A 99 -11.02 1.51 -8.04
N ASN A 100 -11.46 1.44 -6.77
CA ASN A 100 -12.65 0.68 -6.47
C ASN A 100 -13.91 1.47 -6.66
N SER A 101 -13.80 2.75 -6.75
CA SER A 101 -14.99 3.52 -6.88
C SER A 101 -15.23 3.65 -8.34
N ASN A 102 -16.41 3.69 -8.72
CA ASN A 102 -16.70 3.85 -10.06
C ASN A 102 -16.72 5.23 -10.43
N THR A 103 -16.07 5.91 -9.79
CA THR A 103 -16.03 7.17 -9.93
C THR A 103 -15.65 7.67 -10.99
N LYS A 104 -15.78 7.75 -11.24
CA LYS A 104 -15.42 8.37 -12.00
C LYS A 104 -14.80 9.11 -11.89
#